data_5db43fdf6543bc3526d0645ad705ab93
#
_entry.id   5db43fdf6543bc3526d0645ad705ab93
#
_cell.length_a   1.000
_cell.length_b   1.000
_cell.length_c   1.000
_cell.angle_alpha   90.00
_cell.angle_beta   90.00
_cell.angle_gamma   90.00
#
_symmetry.space_group_name_H-M   'P 1'
#
loop_
_entity.id
_entity.type
_entity.pdbx_description
1 polymer ?
#
loop_
_entity_poly.entity_id
_entity_poly.type
_entity_poly.pdbx_seq_one_letter_code
_entity_poly.pdbx_strand_id
1 'polypeptide(L)'
;MAHYNLGIVLRDQGEMDQAITHYRQAVALRPNYAEAHYNLGRLLVQKGQLDDAIAHYKKALEINPADAEAHNNLGVTLFGSGRVDDAIAHYRKAVTIQPDYADASCNLANALLSKDDLDGAIARYSACLALSPNQAEAQYNLASALLRMGRTDEAIAHYQKVLELRPESADARANLASAFLAKGGVRDAIAEYRNALRISPENVAAQSNLAWLLATSSDASLRNGSEAVLLAERAESESSRSENRSIVLRILAATYAETGRFAEAKKTAQQALQAAEIEGNSTLANALRDEIALYDLGLPYHKQR
;
A
#
# COMPACT_ATOMS: atom_id res chain seq x y z
N MET A 1 -17.74 13.04 -38.62
CA MET A 1 -16.42 12.49 -39.01
C MET A 1 -15.31 13.53 -39.00
N ALA A 2 -15.42 14.68 -39.71
CA ALA A 2 -14.34 15.67 -39.77
C ALA A 2 -13.88 16.19 -38.39
N HIS A 3 -14.80 16.59 -37.51
CA HIS A 3 -14.46 17.03 -36.14
C HIS A 3 -13.80 15.96 -35.31
N TYR A 4 -14.26 14.71 -35.38
CA TYR A 4 -13.64 13.59 -34.67
C TYR A 4 -12.20 13.37 -35.12
N ASN A 5 -11.95 13.30 -36.42
CA ASN A 5 -10.59 13.12 -36.96
C ASN A 5 -9.66 14.29 -36.61
N LEU A 6 -10.17 15.54 -36.68
CA LEU A 6 -9.40 16.70 -36.26
C LEU A 6 -9.11 16.66 -34.74
N GLY A 7 -10.06 16.22 -33.93
CA GLY A 7 -9.85 15.99 -32.50
C GLY A 7 -8.73 14.98 -32.20
N ILE A 8 -8.62 13.90 -32.99
CA ILE A 8 -7.50 12.94 -32.90
C ILE A 8 -6.16 13.63 -33.20
N VAL A 9 -6.07 14.34 -34.30
CA VAL A 9 -4.83 15.04 -34.72
C VAL A 9 -4.38 16.04 -33.65
N LEU A 10 -5.33 16.85 -33.15
CA LEU A 10 -5.04 17.85 -32.12
C LEU A 10 -4.60 17.20 -30.78
N ARG A 11 -5.21 16.09 -30.38
CA ARG A 11 -4.78 15.31 -29.22
C ARG A 11 -3.33 14.83 -29.40
N ASP A 12 -3.00 14.30 -30.57
CA ASP A 12 -1.66 13.76 -30.86
C ASP A 12 -0.60 14.89 -30.95
N GLN A 13 -1.03 16.12 -31.21
CA GLN A 13 -0.20 17.33 -31.14
C GLN A 13 -0.11 17.94 -29.73
N GLY A 14 -0.84 17.38 -28.74
CA GLY A 14 -0.88 17.90 -27.37
C GLY A 14 -1.87 19.06 -27.16
N GLU A 15 -2.62 19.46 -28.21
CA GLU A 15 -3.59 20.57 -28.20
C GLU A 15 -4.92 20.11 -27.54
N MET A 16 -4.86 19.72 -26.26
CA MET A 16 -5.98 19.04 -25.57
C MET A 16 -7.27 19.83 -25.56
N ASP A 17 -7.23 21.15 -25.33
CA ASP A 17 -8.44 21.97 -25.23
C ASP A 17 -9.15 22.12 -26.62
N GLN A 18 -8.37 22.19 -27.66
CA GLN A 18 -8.90 22.19 -29.02
C GLN A 18 -9.48 20.80 -29.37
N ALA A 19 -8.78 19.74 -29.01
CA ALA A 19 -9.28 18.36 -29.19
C ALA A 19 -10.61 18.12 -28.46
N ILE A 20 -10.74 18.57 -27.22
CA ILE A 20 -12.00 18.51 -26.45
C ILE A 20 -13.12 19.27 -27.18
N THR A 21 -12.82 20.49 -27.67
CA THR A 21 -13.80 21.30 -28.43
C THR A 21 -14.29 20.52 -29.65
N HIS A 22 -13.38 19.93 -30.41
CA HIS A 22 -13.74 19.16 -31.60
C HIS A 22 -14.45 17.84 -31.29
N TYR A 23 -14.10 17.14 -30.23
CA TYR A 23 -14.87 15.97 -29.81
C TYR A 23 -16.29 16.36 -29.33
N ARG A 24 -16.46 17.49 -28.61
CA ARG A 24 -17.78 18.02 -28.25
C ARG A 24 -18.62 18.32 -29.48
N GLN A 25 -18.05 18.91 -30.51
CA GLN A 25 -18.74 19.12 -31.77
C GLN A 25 -19.09 17.81 -32.49
N ALA A 26 -18.22 16.81 -32.44
CA ALA A 26 -18.48 15.52 -33.04
C ALA A 26 -19.67 14.82 -32.37
N VAL A 27 -19.74 14.80 -31.03
CA VAL A 27 -20.86 14.19 -30.29
C VAL A 27 -22.15 15.00 -30.38
N ALA A 28 -22.06 16.33 -30.55
CA ALA A 28 -23.24 17.18 -30.79
C ALA A 28 -23.87 16.88 -32.17
N LEU A 29 -23.03 16.72 -33.20
CA LEU A 29 -23.49 16.38 -34.55
C LEU A 29 -23.93 14.90 -34.70
N ARG A 30 -23.35 14.02 -33.91
CA ARG A 30 -23.69 12.59 -33.90
C ARG A 30 -23.72 12.08 -32.46
N PRO A 31 -24.88 12.17 -31.78
CA PRO A 31 -25.03 11.77 -30.38
C PRO A 31 -24.77 10.29 -30.09
N ASN A 32 -24.87 9.41 -31.10
CA ASN A 32 -24.58 7.98 -31.01
C ASN A 32 -23.21 7.62 -31.61
N TYR A 33 -22.18 8.40 -31.29
CA TYR A 33 -20.82 8.14 -31.75
C TYR A 33 -19.96 7.67 -30.55
N ALA A 34 -19.94 6.37 -30.28
CA ALA A 34 -19.31 5.76 -29.10
C ALA A 34 -17.85 6.19 -28.94
N GLU A 35 -17.05 6.08 -30.00
CA GLU A 35 -15.62 6.39 -29.96
C GLU A 35 -15.36 7.89 -29.67
N ALA A 36 -16.23 8.79 -30.13
CA ALA A 36 -16.09 10.22 -29.82
C ALA A 36 -16.40 10.49 -28.35
N HIS A 37 -17.44 9.87 -27.81
CA HIS A 37 -17.74 9.93 -26.37
C HIS A 37 -16.60 9.33 -25.52
N TYR A 38 -16.08 8.18 -25.88
CA TYR A 38 -14.96 7.54 -25.21
C TYR A 38 -13.72 8.43 -25.18
N ASN A 39 -13.29 8.96 -26.35
CA ASN A 39 -12.11 9.81 -26.45
C ASN A 39 -12.31 11.15 -25.71
N LEU A 40 -13.51 11.71 -25.74
CA LEU A 40 -13.83 12.92 -24.96
C LEU A 40 -13.72 12.62 -23.45
N GLY A 41 -14.26 11.49 -22.99
CA GLY A 41 -14.13 11.04 -21.60
C GLY A 41 -12.66 10.95 -21.17
N ARG A 42 -11.80 10.34 -21.99
CA ARG A 42 -10.36 10.24 -21.70
C ARG A 42 -9.69 11.60 -21.51
N LEU A 43 -9.95 12.59 -22.40
CA LEU A 43 -9.36 13.91 -22.25
C LEU A 43 -9.92 14.68 -21.05
N LEU A 44 -11.20 14.48 -20.74
CA LEU A 44 -11.84 15.09 -19.56
C LEU A 44 -11.23 14.57 -18.25
N VAL A 45 -10.87 13.27 -18.18
CA VAL A 45 -10.10 12.72 -17.03
C VAL A 45 -8.76 13.44 -16.88
N GLN A 46 -8.01 13.62 -17.96
CA GLN A 46 -6.71 14.33 -17.93
C GLN A 46 -6.85 15.79 -17.47
N LYS A 47 -8.02 16.41 -17.71
CA LYS A 47 -8.35 17.78 -17.24
C LYS A 47 -8.95 17.81 -15.82
N GLY A 48 -9.10 16.65 -15.15
CA GLY A 48 -9.71 16.56 -13.82
C GLY A 48 -11.24 16.74 -13.82
N GLN A 49 -11.90 16.76 -14.98
CA GLN A 49 -13.35 16.88 -15.13
C GLN A 49 -14.02 15.50 -15.04
N LEU A 50 -13.93 14.90 -13.83
CA LEU A 50 -14.28 13.50 -13.65
C LEU A 50 -15.76 13.18 -13.87
N ASP A 51 -16.69 14.05 -13.42
CA ASP A 51 -18.13 13.82 -13.60
C ASP A 51 -18.55 13.88 -15.07
N ASP A 52 -18.01 14.84 -15.83
CA ASP A 52 -18.24 14.91 -17.27
C ASP A 52 -17.66 13.69 -17.99
N ALA A 53 -16.46 13.25 -17.59
CA ALA A 53 -15.85 12.06 -18.14
C ALA A 53 -16.70 10.80 -17.90
N ILE A 54 -17.22 10.62 -16.68
CA ILE A 54 -18.13 9.52 -16.31
C ILE A 54 -19.39 9.55 -17.19
N ALA A 55 -19.98 10.74 -17.41
CA ALA A 55 -21.15 10.87 -18.26
C ALA A 55 -20.86 10.42 -19.71
N HIS A 56 -19.72 10.84 -20.24
CA HIS A 56 -19.30 10.48 -21.61
C HIS A 56 -18.94 9.01 -21.73
N TYR A 57 -18.23 8.39 -20.78
CA TYR A 57 -17.99 6.95 -20.79
C TYR A 57 -19.28 6.13 -20.71
N LYS A 58 -20.22 6.55 -19.84
CA LYS A 58 -21.54 5.89 -19.77
C LYS A 58 -22.26 5.97 -21.10
N LYS A 59 -22.20 7.14 -21.78
CA LYS A 59 -22.82 7.28 -23.11
C LYS A 59 -22.15 6.38 -24.16
N ALA A 60 -20.82 6.27 -24.14
CA ALA A 60 -20.13 5.35 -25.02
C ALA A 60 -20.57 3.90 -24.79
N LEU A 61 -20.74 3.49 -23.51
CA LEU A 61 -21.18 2.14 -23.13
C LEU A 61 -22.69 1.87 -23.36
N GLU A 62 -23.53 2.89 -23.37
CA GLU A 62 -24.92 2.77 -23.83
C GLU A 62 -24.98 2.39 -25.33
N ILE A 63 -24.03 2.92 -26.13
CA ILE A 63 -23.96 2.69 -27.58
C ILE A 63 -23.25 1.36 -27.88
N ASN A 64 -22.12 1.12 -27.18
CA ASN A 64 -21.32 -0.11 -27.31
C ASN A 64 -21.12 -0.77 -25.93
N PRO A 65 -22.05 -1.60 -25.46
CA PRO A 65 -21.96 -2.25 -24.14
C PRO A 65 -20.84 -3.29 -24.00
N ALA A 66 -20.24 -3.72 -25.10
CA ALA A 66 -19.18 -4.74 -25.13
C ALA A 66 -17.77 -4.14 -25.23
N ASP A 67 -17.58 -2.88 -24.93
CA ASP A 67 -16.30 -2.21 -24.91
C ASP A 67 -15.58 -2.42 -23.56
N ALA A 68 -14.68 -3.39 -23.50
CA ALA A 68 -13.92 -3.71 -22.28
C ALA A 68 -13.03 -2.56 -21.83
N GLU A 69 -12.43 -1.82 -22.79
CA GLU A 69 -11.57 -0.68 -22.48
C GLU A 69 -12.37 0.48 -21.88
N ALA A 70 -13.55 0.78 -22.46
CA ALA A 70 -14.44 1.80 -21.90
C ALA A 70 -14.94 1.43 -20.50
N HIS A 71 -15.26 0.14 -20.26
CA HIS A 71 -15.60 -0.33 -18.92
C HIS A 71 -14.44 -0.16 -17.93
N ASN A 72 -13.23 -0.56 -18.31
CA ASN A 72 -12.06 -0.38 -17.46
C ASN A 72 -11.80 1.10 -17.14
N ASN A 73 -11.82 1.98 -18.14
CA ASN A 73 -11.54 3.41 -17.94
C ASN A 73 -12.62 4.12 -17.14
N LEU A 74 -13.90 3.73 -17.30
CA LEU A 74 -14.97 4.20 -16.42
C LEU A 74 -14.74 3.71 -14.99
N GLY A 75 -14.32 2.45 -14.81
CA GLY A 75 -13.96 1.89 -13.51
C GLY A 75 -12.82 2.67 -12.84
N VAL A 76 -11.74 2.99 -13.56
CA VAL A 76 -10.62 3.81 -13.05
C VAL A 76 -11.10 5.19 -12.60
N THR A 77 -11.94 5.85 -13.41
CA THR A 77 -12.46 7.18 -13.10
C THR A 77 -13.38 7.15 -11.87
N LEU A 78 -14.22 6.14 -11.75
CA LEU A 78 -15.11 5.92 -10.60
C LEU A 78 -14.31 5.62 -9.33
N PHE A 79 -13.28 4.78 -9.42
CA PHE A 79 -12.40 4.44 -8.29
C PHE A 79 -11.67 5.69 -7.78
N GLY A 80 -11.09 6.49 -8.68
CA GLY A 80 -10.45 7.77 -8.35
C GLY A 80 -11.41 8.81 -7.75
N SER A 81 -12.73 8.68 -8.02
CA SER A 81 -13.79 9.51 -7.43
C SER A 81 -14.35 8.93 -6.12
N GLY A 82 -13.76 7.86 -5.56
CA GLY A 82 -14.24 7.20 -4.33
C GLY A 82 -15.46 6.29 -4.52
N ARG A 83 -15.97 6.12 -5.75
CA ARG A 83 -17.14 5.28 -6.06
C ARG A 83 -16.72 3.83 -6.30
N VAL A 84 -16.17 3.22 -5.25
CA VAL A 84 -15.47 1.92 -5.34
C VAL A 84 -16.40 0.79 -5.82
N ASP A 85 -17.63 0.72 -5.31
CA ASP A 85 -18.56 -0.37 -5.68
C ASP A 85 -18.97 -0.29 -7.16
N ASP A 86 -19.22 0.93 -7.67
CA ASP A 86 -19.48 1.16 -9.08
C ASP A 86 -18.26 0.77 -9.95
N ALA A 87 -17.05 1.12 -9.50
CA ALA A 87 -15.81 0.74 -10.19
C ALA A 87 -15.66 -0.78 -10.30
N ILE A 88 -15.88 -1.51 -9.20
CA ILE A 88 -15.85 -2.98 -9.18
C ILE A 88 -16.82 -3.57 -10.20
N ALA A 89 -18.04 -3.02 -10.28
CA ALA A 89 -19.04 -3.50 -11.24
C ALA A 89 -18.56 -3.33 -12.70
N HIS A 90 -17.91 -2.20 -13.00
CA HIS A 90 -17.37 -1.94 -14.34
C HIS A 90 -16.11 -2.77 -14.64
N TYR A 91 -15.19 -2.93 -13.71
CA TYR A 91 -14.03 -3.80 -13.88
C TYR A 91 -14.44 -5.28 -14.10
N ARG A 92 -15.46 -5.77 -13.36
CA ARG A 92 -15.99 -7.12 -13.57
C ARG A 92 -16.53 -7.29 -14.98
N LYS A 93 -17.22 -6.28 -15.53
CA LYS A 93 -17.67 -6.31 -16.93
C LYS A 93 -16.49 -6.35 -17.89
N ALA A 94 -15.46 -5.51 -17.68
CA ALA A 94 -14.26 -5.49 -18.52
C ALA A 94 -13.59 -6.87 -18.60
N VAL A 95 -13.35 -7.53 -17.45
CA VAL A 95 -12.72 -8.86 -17.41
C VAL A 95 -13.64 -9.99 -17.90
N THR A 96 -14.97 -9.79 -17.88
CA THR A 96 -15.93 -10.74 -18.46
C THR A 96 -15.94 -10.65 -19.97
N ILE A 97 -15.88 -9.43 -20.53
CA ILE A 97 -15.84 -9.19 -21.98
C ILE A 97 -14.48 -9.63 -22.55
N GLN A 98 -13.41 -9.28 -21.86
CA GLN A 98 -12.04 -9.58 -22.27
C GLN A 98 -11.29 -10.23 -21.09
N PRO A 99 -11.29 -11.57 -20.97
CA PRO A 99 -10.65 -12.29 -19.87
C PRO A 99 -9.11 -12.15 -19.79
N ASP A 100 -8.46 -11.84 -20.90
CA ASP A 100 -7.01 -11.59 -21.02
C ASP A 100 -6.62 -10.11 -20.84
N TYR A 101 -7.52 -9.29 -20.33
CA TYR A 101 -7.23 -7.89 -20.03
C TYR A 101 -6.54 -7.76 -18.66
N ALA A 102 -5.21 -7.85 -18.66
CA ALA A 102 -4.40 -7.84 -17.45
C ALA A 102 -4.66 -6.59 -16.57
N ASP A 103 -4.69 -5.38 -17.16
CA ASP A 103 -4.87 -4.14 -16.41
C ASP A 103 -6.24 -4.08 -15.74
N ALA A 104 -7.31 -4.54 -16.41
CA ALA A 104 -8.64 -4.60 -15.80
C ALA A 104 -8.68 -5.58 -14.61
N SER A 105 -7.96 -6.72 -14.71
CA SER A 105 -7.83 -7.67 -13.62
C SER A 105 -7.08 -7.08 -12.43
N CYS A 106 -5.98 -6.36 -12.66
CA CYS A 106 -5.22 -5.66 -11.63
C CYS A 106 -6.03 -4.53 -10.99
N ASN A 107 -6.74 -3.74 -11.77
CA ASN A 107 -7.60 -2.66 -11.27
C ASN A 107 -8.75 -3.22 -10.41
N LEU A 108 -9.35 -4.33 -10.84
CA LEU A 108 -10.35 -5.03 -10.03
C LEU A 108 -9.76 -5.51 -8.71
N ALA A 109 -8.55 -6.07 -8.73
CA ALA A 109 -7.85 -6.51 -7.53
C ALA A 109 -7.59 -5.36 -6.55
N ASN A 110 -7.10 -4.21 -7.04
CA ASN A 110 -6.91 -3.01 -6.23
C ASN A 110 -8.21 -2.54 -5.57
N ALA A 111 -9.30 -2.54 -6.32
CA ALA A 111 -10.61 -2.14 -5.81
C ALA A 111 -11.16 -3.13 -4.76
N LEU A 112 -10.99 -4.43 -4.97
CA LEU A 112 -11.38 -5.46 -4.00
C LEU A 112 -10.52 -5.37 -2.72
N LEU A 113 -9.22 -5.13 -2.86
CA LEU A 113 -8.31 -4.92 -1.73
C LEU A 113 -8.72 -3.71 -0.88
N SER A 114 -9.15 -2.62 -1.52
CA SER A 114 -9.64 -1.43 -0.80
C SER A 114 -10.95 -1.66 -0.03
N LYS A 115 -11.71 -2.71 -0.40
CA LYS A 115 -12.90 -3.18 0.32
C LYS A 115 -12.61 -4.29 1.32
N ASP A 116 -11.33 -4.61 1.55
CA ASP A 116 -10.88 -5.70 2.40
C ASP A 116 -11.30 -7.11 1.91
N ASP A 117 -11.70 -7.25 0.65
CA ASP A 117 -11.96 -8.55 0.01
C ASP A 117 -10.64 -9.18 -0.42
N LEU A 118 -9.95 -9.79 0.55
CA LEU A 118 -8.61 -10.36 0.34
C LEU A 118 -8.63 -11.54 -0.64
N ASP A 119 -9.62 -12.43 -0.54
CA ASP A 119 -9.72 -13.60 -1.41
C ASP A 119 -9.97 -13.17 -2.86
N GLY A 120 -10.91 -12.26 -3.07
CA GLY A 120 -11.19 -11.69 -4.38
C GLY A 120 -9.98 -10.96 -4.96
N ALA A 121 -9.26 -10.18 -4.16
CA ALA A 121 -8.06 -9.46 -4.57
C ALA A 121 -6.94 -10.42 -5.00
N ILE A 122 -6.64 -11.44 -4.18
CA ILE A 122 -5.62 -12.46 -4.48
C ILE A 122 -5.93 -13.17 -5.80
N ALA A 123 -7.17 -13.60 -6.00
CA ALA A 123 -7.58 -14.28 -7.23
C ALA A 123 -7.38 -13.39 -8.48
N ARG A 124 -7.71 -12.08 -8.37
CA ARG A 124 -7.57 -11.14 -9.49
C ARG A 124 -6.12 -10.72 -9.74
N TYR A 125 -5.30 -10.50 -8.69
CA TYR A 125 -3.86 -10.28 -8.88
C TYR A 125 -3.20 -11.49 -9.52
N SER A 126 -3.53 -12.71 -9.11
CA SER A 126 -3.00 -13.94 -9.71
C SER A 126 -3.34 -14.02 -11.20
N ALA A 127 -4.58 -13.70 -11.59
CA ALA A 127 -4.99 -13.65 -12.99
C ALA A 127 -4.24 -12.55 -13.77
N CYS A 128 -4.10 -11.36 -13.21
CA CYS A 128 -3.32 -10.27 -13.81
C CYS A 128 -1.86 -10.68 -14.03
N LEU A 129 -1.21 -11.26 -13.03
CA LEU A 129 0.20 -11.64 -13.06
C LEU A 129 0.46 -12.87 -13.95
N ALA A 130 -0.53 -13.73 -14.16
CA ALA A 130 -0.45 -14.78 -15.16
C ALA A 130 -0.32 -14.23 -16.58
N LEU A 131 -0.94 -13.09 -16.87
CA LEU A 131 -0.88 -12.39 -18.15
C LEU A 131 0.32 -11.43 -18.24
N SER A 132 0.66 -10.78 -17.13
CA SER A 132 1.69 -9.75 -17.05
C SER A 132 2.57 -9.94 -15.80
N PRO A 133 3.53 -10.89 -15.82
CA PRO A 133 4.28 -11.31 -14.62
C PRO A 133 5.16 -10.22 -13.99
N ASN A 134 5.56 -9.22 -14.76
CA ASN A 134 6.54 -8.20 -14.35
C ASN A 134 5.90 -6.90 -13.86
N GLN A 135 4.64 -6.93 -13.43
CA GLN A 135 3.99 -5.79 -12.79
C GLN A 135 4.37 -5.73 -11.31
N ALA A 136 5.41 -4.97 -10.96
CA ALA A 136 5.96 -4.90 -9.61
C ALA A 136 4.92 -4.46 -8.56
N GLU A 137 4.02 -3.55 -8.91
CA GLU A 137 2.95 -3.09 -8.01
C GLU A 137 1.93 -4.20 -7.72
N ALA A 138 1.53 -4.96 -8.74
CA ALA A 138 0.63 -6.10 -8.56
C ALA A 138 1.29 -7.21 -7.71
N GLN A 139 2.59 -7.48 -7.93
CA GLN A 139 3.37 -8.41 -7.11
C GLN A 139 3.40 -7.96 -5.64
N TYR A 140 3.65 -6.67 -5.39
CA TYR A 140 3.70 -6.09 -4.05
C TYR A 140 2.34 -6.18 -3.34
N ASN A 141 1.26 -5.79 -4.01
CA ASN A 141 -0.08 -5.80 -3.43
C ASN A 141 -0.58 -7.24 -3.19
N LEU A 142 -0.27 -8.18 -4.10
CA LEU A 142 -0.54 -9.60 -3.88
C LEU A 142 0.20 -10.13 -2.66
N ALA A 143 1.50 -9.82 -2.53
CA ALA A 143 2.29 -10.23 -1.37
C ALA A 143 1.68 -9.68 -0.06
N SER A 144 1.26 -8.42 -0.05
CA SER A 144 0.64 -7.79 1.12
C SER A 144 -0.70 -8.46 1.48
N ALA A 145 -1.54 -8.78 0.50
CA ALA A 145 -2.79 -9.49 0.71
C ALA A 145 -2.56 -10.92 1.24
N LEU A 146 -1.59 -11.64 0.66
CA LEU A 146 -1.20 -12.99 1.09
C LEU A 146 -0.67 -12.99 2.53
N LEU A 147 0.15 -12.01 2.90
CA LEU A 147 0.67 -11.89 4.26
C LEU A 147 -0.46 -11.66 5.27
N ARG A 148 -1.43 -10.81 4.95
CA ARG A 148 -2.63 -10.57 5.78
C ARG A 148 -3.50 -11.81 5.93
N MET A 149 -3.52 -12.70 4.93
CA MET A 149 -4.18 -14.01 4.98
C MET A 149 -3.35 -15.09 5.68
N GLY A 150 -2.15 -14.78 6.17
CA GLY A 150 -1.24 -15.76 6.80
C GLY A 150 -0.54 -16.69 5.81
N ARG A 151 -0.66 -16.46 4.49
CA ARG A 151 0.03 -17.21 3.42
C ARG A 151 1.46 -16.70 3.25
N THR A 152 2.24 -16.82 4.33
CA THR A 152 3.52 -16.12 4.49
C THR A 152 4.57 -16.54 3.48
N ASP A 153 4.69 -17.84 3.16
CA ASP A 153 5.68 -18.32 2.19
C ASP A 153 5.44 -17.75 0.78
N GLU A 154 4.17 -17.67 0.37
CA GLU A 154 3.80 -17.10 -0.90
C GLU A 154 4.05 -15.57 -0.91
N ALA A 155 3.75 -14.89 0.18
CA ALA A 155 4.05 -13.46 0.32
C ALA A 155 5.55 -13.19 0.17
N ILE A 156 6.41 -13.99 0.81
CA ILE A 156 7.88 -13.89 0.67
C ILE A 156 8.30 -14.01 -0.79
N ALA A 157 7.80 -15.02 -1.51
CA ALA A 157 8.16 -15.23 -2.91
C ALA A 157 7.78 -14.03 -3.80
N HIS A 158 6.59 -13.45 -3.56
CA HIS A 158 6.12 -12.28 -4.32
C HIS A 158 6.90 -11.00 -3.95
N TYR A 159 7.24 -10.75 -2.66
CA TYR A 159 8.13 -9.63 -2.29
C TYR A 159 9.52 -9.78 -2.89
N GLN A 160 10.09 -11.00 -2.93
CA GLN A 160 11.36 -11.26 -3.60
C GLN A 160 11.27 -10.93 -5.10
N LYS A 161 10.14 -11.27 -5.75
CA LYS A 161 9.90 -10.89 -7.15
C LYS A 161 9.81 -9.37 -7.34
N VAL A 162 9.23 -8.64 -6.39
CA VAL A 162 9.28 -7.17 -6.41
C VAL A 162 10.73 -6.68 -6.39
N LEU A 163 11.58 -7.25 -5.53
CA LEU A 163 12.98 -6.84 -5.40
C LEU A 163 13.86 -7.21 -6.60
N GLU A 164 13.49 -8.28 -7.35
CA GLU A 164 14.11 -8.56 -8.65
C GLU A 164 13.78 -7.47 -9.69
N LEU A 165 12.54 -6.97 -9.68
CA LEU A 165 12.06 -5.94 -10.61
C LEU A 165 12.47 -4.53 -10.18
N ARG A 166 12.51 -4.27 -8.87
CA ARG A 166 12.81 -2.97 -8.24
C ARG A 166 13.74 -3.16 -7.05
N PRO A 167 15.05 -3.34 -7.25
CA PRO A 167 16.01 -3.62 -6.18
C PRO A 167 16.08 -2.56 -5.07
N GLU A 168 15.77 -1.31 -5.41
CA GLU A 168 15.79 -0.15 -4.50
C GLU A 168 14.42 0.14 -3.85
N SER A 169 13.52 -0.84 -3.77
CA SER A 169 12.26 -0.69 -3.07
C SER A 169 12.44 -0.92 -1.56
N ALA A 170 12.58 0.17 -0.79
CA ALA A 170 12.69 0.11 0.67
C ALA A 170 11.44 -0.52 1.31
N ASP A 171 10.25 -0.18 0.81
CA ASP A 171 8.98 -0.70 1.32
C ASP A 171 8.84 -2.21 1.09
N ALA A 172 9.26 -2.71 -0.09
CA ALA A 172 9.23 -4.14 -0.35
C ALA A 172 10.20 -4.91 0.57
N ARG A 173 11.38 -4.33 0.88
CA ARG A 173 12.32 -4.91 1.84
C ARG A 173 11.76 -4.91 3.26
N ALA A 174 11.15 -3.81 3.71
CA ALA A 174 10.56 -3.72 5.03
C ALA A 174 9.39 -4.72 5.20
N ASN A 175 8.56 -4.89 4.16
CA ASN A 175 7.47 -5.86 4.18
C ASN A 175 7.97 -7.30 4.07
N LEU A 176 9.03 -7.56 3.30
CA LEU A 176 9.70 -8.87 3.28
C LEU A 176 10.27 -9.21 4.67
N ALA A 177 10.87 -8.24 5.37
CA ALA A 177 11.32 -8.41 6.75
C ALA A 177 10.15 -8.78 7.67
N SER A 178 9.01 -8.10 7.54
CA SER A 178 7.80 -8.43 8.30
C SER A 178 7.28 -9.83 8.00
N ALA A 179 7.35 -10.27 6.74
CA ALA A 179 6.99 -11.64 6.35
C ALA A 179 7.96 -12.69 6.93
N PHE A 180 9.28 -12.42 6.95
CA PHE A 180 10.22 -13.29 7.65
C PHE A 180 9.93 -13.37 9.15
N LEU A 181 9.55 -12.26 9.79
CA LEU A 181 9.13 -12.29 11.21
C LEU A 181 7.89 -13.15 11.44
N ALA A 182 6.89 -13.06 10.58
CA ALA A 182 5.69 -13.89 10.67
C ALA A 182 6.02 -15.38 10.55
N LYS A 183 7.11 -15.74 9.85
CA LYS A 183 7.65 -17.12 9.74
C LYS A 183 8.59 -17.48 10.89
N GLY A 184 8.95 -16.56 11.79
CA GLY A 184 9.94 -16.77 12.86
C GLY A 184 11.40 -16.53 12.46
N GLY A 185 11.66 -16.04 11.23
CA GLY A 185 12.99 -15.77 10.69
C GLY A 185 13.54 -14.42 11.17
N VAL A 186 13.83 -14.27 12.47
CA VAL A 186 14.27 -13.00 13.07
C VAL A 186 15.57 -12.48 12.45
N ARG A 187 16.52 -13.38 12.15
CA ARG A 187 17.81 -13.00 11.55
C ARG A 187 17.64 -12.40 10.15
N ASP A 188 16.82 -13.04 9.32
CA ASP A 188 16.54 -12.59 7.96
C ASP A 188 15.76 -11.27 7.99
N ALA A 189 14.83 -11.12 8.91
CA ALA A 189 14.10 -9.86 9.11
C ALA A 189 15.03 -8.70 9.49
N ILE A 190 15.96 -8.90 10.41
CA ILE A 190 16.96 -7.89 10.79
C ILE A 190 17.79 -7.47 9.56
N ALA A 191 18.22 -8.43 8.74
CA ALA A 191 19.00 -8.15 7.53
C ALA A 191 18.19 -7.31 6.54
N GLU A 192 16.93 -7.65 6.28
CA GLU A 192 16.10 -6.91 5.33
C GLU A 192 15.67 -5.54 5.85
N TYR A 193 15.40 -5.36 7.16
CA TYR A 193 15.17 -4.02 7.71
C TYR A 193 16.42 -3.13 7.59
N ARG A 194 17.63 -3.65 7.83
CA ARG A 194 18.89 -2.90 7.61
C ARG A 194 19.05 -2.51 6.15
N ASN A 195 18.73 -3.43 5.22
CA ASN A 195 18.75 -3.14 3.79
C ASN A 195 17.74 -2.06 3.41
N ALA A 196 16.53 -2.09 3.99
CA ALA A 196 15.51 -1.05 3.79
C ALA A 196 16.00 0.32 4.26
N LEU A 197 16.60 0.39 5.46
CA LEU A 197 17.13 1.63 6.02
C LEU A 197 18.38 2.17 5.31
N ARG A 198 19.14 1.32 4.60
CA ARG A 198 20.22 1.79 3.73
C ARG A 198 19.68 2.55 2.51
N ILE A 199 18.48 2.20 2.03
CA ILE A 199 17.81 2.84 0.89
C ILE A 199 17.02 4.07 1.35
N SER A 200 16.23 3.93 2.42
CA SER A 200 15.36 4.97 3.00
C SER A 200 15.63 5.08 4.51
N PRO A 201 16.66 5.86 4.92
CA PRO A 201 17.04 5.98 6.32
C PRO A 201 15.93 6.54 7.23
N GLU A 202 15.00 7.32 6.67
CA GLU A 202 13.85 7.95 7.33
C GLU A 202 12.61 7.04 7.47
N ASN A 203 12.67 5.77 7.03
CA ASN A 203 11.55 4.85 7.15
C ASN A 203 11.27 4.48 8.61
N VAL A 204 10.36 5.22 9.25
CA VAL A 204 10.00 5.09 10.68
C VAL A 204 9.56 3.66 11.04
N ALA A 205 8.83 2.99 10.16
CA ALA A 205 8.37 1.62 10.41
C ALA A 205 9.55 0.63 10.46
N ALA A 206 10.51 0.76 9.53
CA ALA A 206 11.71 -0.08 9.51
C ALA A 206 12.63 0.24 10.70
N GLN A 207 12.81 1.53 11.06
CA GLN A 207 13.55 1.95 12.26
C GLN A 207 12.96 1.33 13.52
N SER A 208 11.64 1.48 13.72
CA SER A 208 10.91 0.98 14.88
C SER A 208 10.99 -0.54 15.00
N ASN A 209 10.72 -1.26 13.92
CA ASN A 209 10.72 -2.72 13.92
C ASN A 209 12.14 -3.28 14.15
N LEU A 210 13.15 -2.70 13.52
CA LEU A 210 14.54 -3.11 13.73
C LEU A 210 14.98 -2.82 15.17
N ALA A 211 14.68 -1.63 15.71
CA ALA A 211 14.99 -1.27 17.08
C ALA A 211 14.36 -2.25 18.09
N TRP A 212 13.09 -2.59 17.87
CA TRP A 212 12.40 -3.60 18.69
C TRP A 212 13.10 -4.95 18.69
N LEU A 213 13.46 -5.45 17.50
CA LEU A 213 14.13 -6.75 17.38
C LEU A 213 15.51 -6.76 18.04
N LEU A 214 16.28 -5.68 17.84
CA LEU A 214 17.61 -5.55 18.42
C LEU A 214 17.59 -5.37 19.95
N ALA A 215 16.50 -4.89 20.53
CA ALA A 215 16.35 -4.74 21.97
C ALA A 215 15.73 -5.96 22.64
N THR A 216 14.81 -6.69 21.97
CA THR A 216 13.94 -7.66 22.66
C THR A 216 14.09 -9.10 22.20
N SER A 217 14.98 -9.38 21.22
CA SER A 217 15.18 -10.75 20.73
C SER A 217 15.55 -11.72 21.86
N SER A 218 14.92 -12.90 21.89
CA SER A 218 15.31 -13.98 22.81
C SER A 218 16.72 -14.53 22.53
N ASP A 219 17.20 -14.42 21.29
CA ASP A 219 18.58 -14.75 20.92
C ASP A 219 19.49 -13.55 21.23
N ALA A 220 20.32 -13.70 22.28
CA ALA A 220 21.27 -12.66 22.71
C ALA A 220 22.27 -12.25 21.59
N SER A 221 22.58 -13.16 20.67
CA SER A 221 23.51 -12.87 19.56
C SER A 221 22.93 -11.90 18.52
N LEU A 222 21.63 -11.68 18.53
CA LEU A 222 20.93 -10.75 17.65
C LEU A 222 20.69 -9.38 18.30
N ARG A 223 20.86 -9.27 19.62
CA ARG A 223 20.66 -8.01 20.34
C ARG A 223 21.81 -7.04 20.11
N ASN A 224 21.44 -5.76 19.93
CA ASN A 224 22.36 -4.65 19.86
C ASN A 224 21.67 -3.40 20.41
N GLY A 225 21.76 -3.22 21.75
CA GLY A 225 21.08 -2.14 22.45
C GLY A 225 21.51 -0.75 21.96
N SER A 226 22.79 -0.55 21.63
CA SER A 226 23.29 0.75 21.15
C SER A 226 22.70 1.14 19.78
N GLU A 227 22.65 0.21 18.82
CA GLU A 227 21.99 0.43 17.53
C GLU A 227 20.48 0.61 17.70
N ALA A 228 19.86 -0.18 18.60
CA ALA A 228 18.44 -0.09 18.90
C ALA A 228 18.03 1.30 19.44
N VAL A 229 18.80 1.86 20.38
CA VAL A 229 18.55 3.22 20.91
C VAL A 229 18.60 4.26 19.81
N LEU A 230 19.65 4.26 18.98
CA LEU A 230 19.77 5.24 17.88
C LEU A 230 18.59 5.20 16.90
N LEU A 231 18.13 4.00 16.56
CA LEU A 231 16.99 3.82 15.66
C LEU A 231 15.67 4.27 16.31
N ALA A 232 15.47 3.91 17.59
CA ALA A 232 14.25 4.28 18.31
C ALA A 232 14.15 5.79 18.58
N GLU A 233 15.25 6.46 18.89
CA GLU A 233 15.30 7.92 19.05
C GLU A 233 15.01 8.65 17.73
N ARG A 234 15.51 8.16 16.60
CA ARG A 234 15.15 8.68 15.27
C ARG A 234 13.66 8.49 14.97
N ALA A 235 13.14 7.28 15.16
CA ALA A 235 11.74 6.99 14.96
C ALA A 235 10.83 7.87 15.81
N GLU A 236 11.19 8.13 17.07
CA GLU A 236 10.45 9.01 17.99
C GLU A 236 10.44 10.46 17.48
N SER A 237 11.60 10.98 17.05
CA SER A 237 11.71 12.36 16.55
C SER A 237 10.88 12.59 15.28
N GLU A 238 10.76 11.61 14.42
CA GLU A 238 10.01 11.68 13.16
C GLU A 238 8.50 11.42 13.38
N SER A 239 8.14 10.64 14.42
CA SER A 239 6.76 10.23 14.69
C SER A 239 6.03 11.10 15.72
N SER A 240 6.62 12.18 16.22
CA SER A 240 6.11 13.00 17.32
C SER A 240 4.67 13.52 17.16
N ARG A 241 4.06 13.38 15.96
CA ARG A 241 2.68 13.75 15.62
C ARG A 241 1.84 12.58 15.09
N SER A 242 2.31 11.32 15.18
CA SER A 242 1.62 10.18 14.57
C SER A 242 0.64 9.50 15.54
N GLU A 243 -0.38 8.85 14.98
CA GLU A 243 -1.38 8.04 15.70
C GLU A 243 -0.78 6.82 16.44
N ASN A 244 0.50 6.48 16.22
CA ASN A 244 1.19 5.32 16.80
C ASN A 244 2.23 5.71 17.86
N ARG A 245 2.07 6.86 18.52
CA ARG A 245 3.05 7.37 19.48
C ARG A 245 3.31 6.39 20.64
N SER A 246 2.27 5.74 21.15
CA SER A 246 2.39 4.76 22.24
C SER A 246 3.31 3.59 21.86
N ILE A 247 3.24 3.11 20.65
CA ILE A 247 4.09 2.01 20.15
C ILE A 247 5.55 2.45 20.05
N VAL A 248 5.82 3.61 19.48
CA VAL A 248 7.19 4.14 19.33
C VAL A 248 7.84 4.37 20.67
N LEU A 249 7.11 4.96 21.63
CA LEU A 249 7.59 5.16 22.99
C LEU A 249 7.86 3.83 23.72
N ARG A 250 7.02 2.81 23.52
CA ARG A 250 7.28 1.46 24.06
C ARG A 250 8.58 0.89 23.53
N ILE A 251 8.82 1.02 22.22
CA ILE A 251 10.06 0.56 21.59
C ILE A 251 11.26 1.28 22.19
N LEU A 252 11.20 2.61 22.32
CA LEU A 252 12.27 3.41 22.93
C LEU A 252 12.52 3.01 24.38
N ALA A 253 11.48 2.75 25.15
CA ALA A 253 11.62 2.27 26.53
C ALA A 253 12.36 0.91 26.60
N ALA A 254 11.99 -0.03 25.71
CA ALA A 254 12.65 -1.34 25.65
C ALA A 254 14.13 -1.21 25.25
N THR A 255 14.48 -0.29 24.36
CA THR A 255 15.88 -0.06 23.95
C THR A 255 16.72 0.57 25.08
N TYR A 256 16.14 1.48 25.87
CA TYR A 256 16.80 1.99 27.07
C TYR A 256 17.02 0.89 28.12
N ALA A 257 16.04 0.02 28.33
CA ALA A 257 16.17 -1.10 29.26
C ALA A 257 17.27 -2.08 28.83
N GLU A 258 17.37 -2.42 27.54
CA GLU A 258 18.43 -3.31 27.02
C GLU A 258 19.84 -2.72 27.20
N THR A 259 19.96 -1.40 27.28
CA THR A 259 21.22 -0.69 27.57
C THR A 259 21.46 -0.41 29.06
N GLY A 260 20.62 -0.92 29.95
CA GLY A 260 20.71 -0.72 31.41
C GLY A 260 20.22 0.65 31.89
N ARG A 261 19.62 1.49 31.01
CA ARG A 261 19.09 2.82 31.32
C ARG A 261 17.67 2.72 31.92
N PHE A 262 17.50 1.96 33.01
CA PHE A 262 16.18 1.60 33.57
C PHE A 262 15.34 2.79 34.05
N ALA A 263 15.96 3.86 34.55
CA ALA A 263 15.24 5.07 34.95
C ALA A 263 14.56 5.74 33.73
N GLU A 264 15.26 5.82 32.61
CA GLU A 264 14.74 6.38 31.37
C GLU A 264 13.73 5.43 30.72
N ALA A 265 14.01 4.12 30.72
CA ALA A 265 13.10 3.09 30.27
C ALA A 265 11.74 3.20 30.99
N LYS A 266 11.75 3.26 32.32
CA LYS A 266 10.52 3.40 33.13
C LYS A 266 9.78 4.69 32.80
N LYS A 267 10.45 5.82 32.76
CA LYS A 267 9.85 7.12 32.44
C LYS A 267 9.18 7.10 31.07
N THR A 268 9.88 6.56 30.06
CA THR A 268 9.38 6.49 28.69
C THR A 268 8.23 5.49 28.57
N ALA A 269 8.29 4.33 29.26
CA ALA A 269 7.20 3.37 29.30
C ALA A 269 5.93 3.93 29.96
N GLN A 270 6.07 4.78 30.98
CA GLN A 270 4.94 5.49 31.61
C GLN A 270 4.28 6.46 30.63
N GLN A 271 5.07 7.18 29.83
CA GLN A 271 4.54 8.04 28.77
C GLN A 271 3.84 7.22 27.68
N ALA A 272 4.40 6.06 27.30
CA ALA A 272 3.76 5.13 26.36
C ALA A 272 2.43 4.59 26.91
N LEU A 273 2.37 4.26 28.21
CA LEU A 273 1.17 3.80 28.88
C LEU A 273 0.07 4.87 28.86
N GLN A 274 0.40 6.10 29.20
CA GLN A 274 -0.54 7.21 29.15
C GLN A 274 -1.08 7.44 27.72
N ALA A 275 -0.21 7.37 26.70
CA ALA A 275 -0.62 7.48 25.32
C ALA A 275 -1.55 6.31 24.91
N ALA A 276 -1.21 5.08 25.27
CA ALA A 276 -2.03 3.89 24.98
C ALA A 276 -3.42 3.95 25.65
N GLU A 277 -3.51 4.52 26.86
CA GLU A 277 -4.79 4.72 27.55
C GLU A 277 -5.66 5.78 26.85
N ILE A 278 -5.05 6.88 26.37
CA ILE A 278 -5.75 7.91 25.58
C ILE A 278 -6.23 7.32 24.22
N GLU A 279 -5.40 6.49 23.59
CA GLU A 279 -5.73 5.78 22.32
C GLU A 279 -6.77 4.65 22.52
N GLY A 280 -7.12 4.30 23.77
CA GLY A 280 -8.02 3.19 24.09
C GLY A 280 -7.42 1.80 23.84
N ASN A 281 -6.09 1.70 23.68
CA ASN A 281 -5.40 0.44 23.43
C ASN A 281 -5.09 -0.32 24.72
N SER A 282 -6.11 -1.01 25.25
CA SER A 282 -6.00 -1.74 26.51
C SER A 282 -4.97 -2.88 26.49
N THR A 283 -4.80 -3.53 25.34
CA THR A 283 -3.81 -4.61 25.17
C THR A 283 -2.39 -4.08 25.35
N LEU A 284 -2.07 -2.97 24.69
CA LEU A 284 -0.77 -2.32 24.81
C LEU A 284 -0.56 -1.76 26.23
N ALA A 285 -1.58 -1.16 26.82
CA ALA A 285 -1.51 -0.63 28.19
C ALA A 285 -1.18 -1.73 29.21
N ASN A 286 -1.77 -2.91 29.10
CA ASN A 286 -1.46 -4.04 29.97
C ASN A 286 -0.02 -4.52 29.78
N ALA A 287 0.44 -4.69 28.54
CA ALA A 287 1.82 -5.07 28.25
C ALA A 287 2.84 -4.07 28.82
N LEU A 288 2.54 -2.77 28.74
CA LEU A 288 3.39 -1.72 29.29
C LEU A 288 3.46 -1.74 30.83
N ARG A 289 2.38 -2.10 31.52
CA ARG A 289 2.41 -2.27 32.99
C ARG A 289 3.33 -3.42 33.40
N ASP A 290 3.29 -4.54 32.67
CA ASP A 290 4.19 -5.67 32.92
C ASP A 290 5.64 -5.31 32.64
N GLU A 291 5.92 -4.57 31.54
CA GLU A 291 7.26 -4.10 31.20
C GLU A 291 7.80 -3.10 32.22
N ILE A 292 6.98 -2.17 32.70
CA ILE A 292 7.36 -1.23 33.77
C ILE A 292 7.78 -1.97 35.02
N ALA A 293 7.05 -3.03 35.42
CA ALA A 293 7.41 -3.85 36.57
C ALA A 293 8.77 -4.54 36.39
N LEU A 294 9.12 -4.99 35.18
CA LEU A 294 10.46 -5.51 34.89
C LEU A 294 11.53 -4.42 35.03
N TYR A 295 11.29 -3.22 34.50
CA TYR A 295 12.24 -2.10 34.56
C TYR A 295 12.47 -1.62 36.02
N ASP A 296 11.46 -1.71 36.89
CA ASP A 296 11.60 -1.46 38.33
C ASP A 296 12.53 -2.48 39.02
N LEU A 297 12.61 -3.68 38.50
CA LEU A 297 13.52 -4.73 38.98
C LEU A 297 14.92 -4.66 38.32
N GLY A 298 15.16 -3.70 37.42
CA GLY A 298 16.40 -3.61 36.65
C GLY A 298 16.55 -4.72 35.62
N LEU A 299 15.44 -5.21 35.08
CA LEU A 299 15.41 -6.28 34.08
C LEU A 299 14.88 -5.77 32.75
N PRO A 300 15.58 -6.02 31.61
CA PRO A 300 15.07 -5.73 30.29
C PRO A 300 13.96 -6.71 29.90
N TYR A 301 13.05 -6.27 29.02
CA TYR A 301 12.03 -7.14 28.43
C TYR A 301 12.64 -7.89 27.26
N HIS A 302 12.61 -9.23 27.32
CA HIS A 302 12.96 -10.08 26.19
C HIS A 302 11.74 -10.93 25.79
N LYS A 303 11.44 -10.98 24.49
CA LYS A 303 10.35 -11.79 23.95
C LYS A 303 10.61 -13.25 24.25
N GLN A 304 9.71 -13.92 24.95
CA GLN A 304 9.81 -15.36 25.16
C GLN A 304 9.67 -16.10 23.81
N ARG A 305 10.32 -17.28 23.71
CA ARG A 305 10.29 -18.10 22.49
C ARG A 305 8.91 -18.65 22.19
#